data_667c4b3ae753a5372e536b50554fcaaf
#
_entry.id   667c4b3ae753a5372e536b50554fcaaf
#
_cell.length_a   1.000
_cell.length_b   1.000
_cell.length_c   1.000
_cell.angle_alpha   90.00
_cell.angle_beta   90.00
_cell.angle_gamma   90.00
#
_symmetry.space_group_name_H-M   'P 1'
#
loop_
_entity.id
_entity.type
_entity.pdbx_description
1 polymer ?
#
loop_
_entity_poly.entity_id
_entity_poly.type
_entity_poly.pdbx_seq_one_letter_code
_entity_poly.pdbx_strand_id
1 'polypeptide(L)'
;MNQSIATSKRTQSRGEEIANSLSHGFGLVAAVVATPFLIQQALRHGDAGFIVGASIFAATMVLLYLASTLYHALPAGRAKRVFRVIEHSAIFLLIAGTYTPFTLGVLRGAWGWTLLGLVWSLAVAGVMLKALNRMAHPILSTSLYLLMGWLIVIAAQPLSARVPVSGLLWLIAGGLAYTLGVIFFALDSRLRYGHFIWHLFVMAGTTCHYFAVLWYAA
;
A
#
# COMPACT_ATOMS: atom_id res chain seq x y z
N MET A 1 27.99 -33.64 14.19
CA MET A 1 27.12 -33.67 13.00
C MET A 1 25.84 -32.87 13.32
N ASN A 2 25.87 -31.55 13.10
CA ASN A 2 24.71 -30.67 13.30
C ASN A 2 24.01 -30.51 11.96
N GLN A 3 22.99 -31.30 11.71
CA GLN A 3 22.07 -31.04 10.60
C GLN A 3 21.18 -29.88 11.03
N SER A 4 21.45 -28.68 10.52
CA SER A 4 20.54 -27.56 10.58
C SER A 4 19.25 -27.98 9.82
N ILE A 5 18.18 -28.22 10.55
CA ILE A 5 16.84 -28.43 9.99
C ILE A 5 16.46 -27.11 9.32
N ALA A 6 16.77 -26.97 8.04
CA ALA A 6 16.24 -25.92 7.21
C ALA A 6 14.72 -26.15 7.14
N THR A 7 13.95 -25.41 7.92
CA THR A 7 12.49 -25.44 7.85
C THR A 7 12.09 -25.02 6.43
N SER A 8 11.71 -25.99 5.61
CA SER A 8 11.22 -25.78 4.24
C SER A 8 10.03 -24.80 4.32
N LYS A 9 10.21 -23.64 3.70
CA LYS A 9 9.16 -22.61 3.63
C LYS A 9 7.94 -23.22 2.92
N ARG A 10 6.78 -23.30 3.59
CA ARG A 10 5.55 -23.84 3.01
C ARG A 10 5.18 -23.04 1.75
N THR A 11 4.92 -23.73 0.65
CA THR A 11 4.35 -23.12 -0.55
C THR A 11 2.85 -22.97 -0.40
N GLN A 12 2.29 -21.88 -0.90
CA GLN A 12 0.84 -21.65 -0.90
C GLN A 12 0.15 -22.69 -1.79
N SER A 13 -0.98 -23.22 -1.31
CA SER A 13 -1.81 -24.16 -2.07
C SER A 13 -2.58 -23.41 -3.18
N ARG A 14 -3.09 -24.18 -4.16
CA ARG A 14 -3.93 -23.60 -5.24
C ARG A 14 -5.15 -22.85 -4.69
N GLY A 15 -5.77 -23.36 -3.60
CA GLY A 15 -6.90 -22.69 -2.96
C GLY A 15 -6.52 -21.34 -2.33
N GLU A 16 -5.33 -21.26 -1.74
CA GLU A 16 -4.80 -20.00 -1.19
C GLU A 16 -4.50 -19.00 -2.29
N GLU A 17 -3.88 -19.41 -3.40
CA GLU A 17 -3.62 -18.55 -4.56
C GLU A 17 -4.92 -18.03 -5.18
N ILE A 18 -5.96 -18.85 -5.28
CA ILE A 18 -7.28 -18.43 -5.76
C ILE A 18 -7.90 -17.40 -4.79
N ALA A 19 -7.86 -17.65 -3.47
CA ALA A 19 -8.40 -16.73 -2.47
C ALA A 19 -7.66 -15.37 -2.52
N ASN A 20 -6.34 -15.40 -2.66
CA ASN A 20 -5.50 -14.20 -2.78
C ASN A 20 -5.85 -13.42 -4.06
N SER A 21 -5.96 -14.10 -5.20
CA SER A 21 -6.34 -13.47 -6.47
C SER A 21 -7.75 -12.87 -6.42
N LEU A 22 -8.73 -13.59 -5.86
CA LEU A 22 -10.11 -13.12 -5.77
C LEU A 22 -10.25 -11.93 -4.82
N SER A 23 -9.57 -11.93 -3.67
CA SER A 23 -9.63 -10.80 -2.73
C SER A 23 -9.14 -9.50 -3.35
N HIS A 24 -7.94 -9.51 -3.94
CA HIS A 24 -7.43 -8.31 -4.60
C HIS A 24 -8.11 -8.04 -5.95
N GLY A 25 -8.68 -9.05 -6.62
CA GLY A 25 -9.57 -8.84 -7.76
C GLY A 25 -10.83 -8.05 -7.39
N PHE A 26 -11.44 -8.38 -6.24
CA PHE A 26 -12.54 -7.57 -5.69
C PHE A 26 -12.06 -6.15 -5.32
N GLY A 27 -10.88 -6.03 -4.69
CA GLY A 27 -10.25 -4.75 -4.41
C GLY A 27 -10.01 -3.90 -5.67
N LEU A 28 -9.59 -4.54 -6.78
CA LEU A 28 -9.41 -3.88 -8.07
C LEU A 28 -10.71 -3.31 -8.60
N VAL A 29 -11.78 -4.11 -8.61
CA VAL A 29 -13.10 -3.64 -9.06
C VAL A 29 -13.57 -2.47 -8.20
N ALA A 30 -13.46 -2.59 -6.87
CA ALA A 30 -13.81 -1.52 -5.95
C ALA A 30 -12.98 -0.24 -6.20
N ALA A 31 -11.66 -0.38 -6.42
CA ALA A 31 -10.77 0.74 -6.71
C ALA A 31 -11.14 1.45 -8.03
N VAL A 32 -11.42 0.68 -9.08
CA VAL A 32 -11.84 1.24 -10.38
C VAL A 32 -13.17 1.98 -10.26
N VAL A 33 -14.15 1.41 -9.54
CA VAL A 33 -15.45 2.05 -9.30
C VAL A 33 -15.32 3.29 -8.42
N ALA A 34 -14.45 3.26 -7.41
CA ALA A 34 -14.25 4.36 -6.46
C ALA A 34 -13.47 5.55 -7.08
N THR A 35 -12.60 5.29 -8.05
CA THR A 35 -11.76 6.32 -8.69
C THR A 35 -12.55 7.51 -9.25
N PRO A 36 -13.62 7.34 -10.05
CA PRO A 36 -14.40 8.46 -10.57
C PRO A 36 -14.98 9.36 -9.47
N PHE A 37 -15.42 8.79 -8.34
CA PHE A 37 -15.96 9.56 -7.21
C PHE A 37 -14.86 10.40 -6.56
N LEU A 38 -13.67 9.84 -6.39
CA LEU A 38 -12.52 10.55 -5.83
C LEU A 38 -12.08 11.70 -6.75
N ILE A 39 -11.99 11.45 -8.07
CA ILE A 39 -11.62 12.48 -9.04
C ILE A 39 -12.70 13.55 -9.14
N GLN A 40 -13.97 13.18 -9.12
CA GLN A 40 -15.06 14.16 -9.12
C GLN A 40 -15.01 15.06 -7.87
N GLN A 41 -14.74 14.49 -6.69
CA GLN A 41 -14.57 15.24 -5.46
C GLN A 41 -13.37 16.19 -5.56
N ALA A 42 -12.24 15.72 -6.10
CA ALA A 42 -11.06 16.52 -6.30
C ALA A 42 -11.31 17.71 -7.26
N LEU A 43 -12.04 17.49 -8.34
CA LEU A 43 -12.40 18.53 -9.30
C LEU A 43 -13.38 19.58 -8.73
N ARG A 44 -14.23 19.18 -7.78
CA ARG A 44 -15.23 20.09 -7.18
C ARG A 44 -14.66 20.94 -6.03
N HIS A 45 -13.76 20.39 -5.23
CA HIS A 45 -13.34 20.96 -3.96
C HIS A 45 -11.84 21.18 -3.82
N GLY A 46 -11.05 20.63 -4.75
CA GLY A 46 -9.60 20.71 -4.73
C GLY A 46 -9.04 21.74 -5.70
N ASP A 47 -7.78 22.04 -5.49
CA ASP A 47 -6.96 22.72 -6.48
C ASP A 47 -6.15 21.72 -7.32
N ALA A 48 -5.29 22.25 -8.23
CA ALA A 48 -4.46 21.42 -9.10
C ALA A 48 -3.56 20.44 -8.32
N GLY A 49 -3.03 20.83 -7.15
CA GLY A 49 -2.21 19.96 -6.31
C GLY A 49 -2.99 18.77 -5.79
N PHE A 50 -4.17 19.01 -5.22
CA PHE A 50 -5.02 17.93 -4.72
C PHE A 50 -5.55 17.03 -5.86
N ILE A 51 -5.91 17.59 -7.03
CA ILE A 51 -6.33 16.80 -8.20
C ILE A 51 -5.21 15.84 -8.64
N VAL A 52 -3.97 16.34 -8.75
CA VAL A 52 -2.80 15.51 -9.07
C VAL A 52 -2.59 14.45 -8.00
N GLY A 53 -2.63 14.82 -6.72
CA GLY A 53 -2.45 13.90 -5.61
C GLY A 53 -3.48 12.78 -5.58
N ALA A 54 -4.77 13.12 -5.71
CA ALA A 54 -5.86 12.15 -5.77
C ALA A 54 -5.73 11.20 -6.97
N SER A 55 -5.30 11.73 -8.13
CA SER A 55 -5.07 10.92 -9.34
C SER A 55 -3.92 9.93 -9.16
N ILE A 56 -2.82 10.36 -8.53
CA ILE A 56 -1.67 9.49 -8.23
C ILE A 56 -2.08 8.39 -7.24
N PHE A 57 -2.81 8.75 -6.18
CA PHE A 57 -3.31 7.76 -5.20
C PHE A 57 -4.22 6.72 -5.88
N ALA A 58 -5.20 7.16 -6.67
CA ALA A 58 -6.08 6.27 -7.42
C ALA A 58 -5.30 5.33 -8.36
N ALA A 59 -4.34 5.86 -9.12
CA ALA A 59 -3.53 5.08 -10.03
C ALA A 59 -2.67 4.03 -9.30
N THR A 60 -2.05 4.38 -8.18
CA THR A 60 -1.23 3.45 -7.40
C THR A 60 -2.07 2.37 -6.71
N MET A 61 -3.30 2.70 -6.28
CA MET A 61 -4.26 1.76 -5.71
C MET A 61 -4.70 0.71 -6.77
N VAL A 62 -5.08 1.16 -7.95
CA VAL A 62 -5.45 0.28 -9.07
C VAL A 62 -4.26 -0.58 -9.50
N LEU A 63 -3.06 0.01 -9.58
CA LEU A 63 -1.84 -0.72 -9.94
C LEU A 63 -1.53 -1.86 -8.95
N LEU A 64 -1.60 -1.60 -7.64
CA LEU A 64 -1.35 -2.63 -6.63
C LEU A 64 -2.33 -3.78 -6.77
N TYR A 65 -3.63 -3.50 -6.79
CA TYR A 65 -4.64 -4.54 -6.85
C TYR A 65 -4.57 -5.34 -8.16
N LEU A 66 -4.31 -4.70 -9.29
CA LEU A 66 -4.12 -5.36 -10.56
C LEU A 66 -2.87 -6.27 -10.54
N ALA A 67 -1.73 -5.74 -10.08
CA ALA A 67 -0.48 -6.50 -10.02
C ALA A 67 -0.61 -7.73 -9.12
N SER A 68 -1.24 -7.58 -7.95
CA SER A 68 -1.44 -8.67 -7.00
C SER A 68 -2.43 -9.72 -7.53
N THR A 69 -3.55 -9.28 -8.11
CA THR A 69 -4.52 -10.20 -8.75
C THR A 69 -3.83 -11.07 -9.80
N LEU A 70 -3.04 -10.45 -10.68
CA LEU A 70 -2.31 -11.17 -11.74
C LEU A 70 -1.21 -12.07 -11.17
N TYR A 71 -0.44 -11.59 -10.19
CA TYR A 71 0.59 -12.41 -9.54
C TYR A 71 0.01 -13.71 -8.99
N HIS A 72 -1.11 -13.63 -8.26
CA HIS A 72 -1.74 -14.80 -7.67
C HIS A 72 -2.49 -15.68 -8.68
N ALA A 73 -3.03 -15.12 -9.76
CA ALA A 73 -3.70 -15.88 -10.81
C ALA A 73 -2.72 -16.68 -11.70
N LEU A 74 -1.47 -16.25 -11.83
CA LEU A 74 -0.49 -16.86 -12.72
C LEU A 74 0.06 -18.18 -12.16
N PRO A 75 0.23 -19.21 -13.04
CA PRO A 75 0.93 -20.44 -12.67
C PRO A 75 2.42 -20.18 -12.41
N ALA A 76 3.06 -21.11 -11.70
CA ALA A 76 4.50 -21.04 -11.47
C ALA A 76 5.27 -20.91 -12.79
N GLY A 77 6.16 -19.91 -12.88
CA GLY A 77 6.91 -19.65 -14.11
C GLY A 77 7.56 -18.27 -14.13
N ARG A 78 8.10 -17.89 -15.31
CA ARG A 78 8.77 -16.59 -15.48
C ARG A 78 7.82 -15.41 -15.24
N ALA A 79 6.60 -15.47 -15.79
CA ALA A 79 5.59 -14.42 -15.61
C ALA A 79 5.27 -14.20 -14.14
N LYS A 80 4.99 -15.25 -13.35
CA LYS A 80 4.72 -15.15 -11.92
C LYS A 80 5.90 -14.51 -11.16
N ARG A 81 7.15 -14.83 -11.54
CA ARG A 81 8.33 -14.18 -10.93
C ARG A 81 8.40 -12.68 -11.21
N VAL A 82 8.09 -12.27 -12.45
CA VAL A 82 8.04 -10.86 -12.83
C VAL A 82 6.93 -10.13 -12.07
N PHE A 83 5.72 -10.69 -12.07
CA PHE A 83 4.59 -10.08 -11.37
C PHE A 83 4.78 -10.01 -9.85
N ARG A 84 5.52 -10.94 -9.25
CA ARG A 84 5.93 -10.82 -7.85
C ARG A 84 6.78 -9.57 -7.58
N VAL A 85 7.70 -9.24 -8.49
CA VAL A 85 8.52 -8.01 -8.36
C VAL A 85 7.64 -6.78 -8.52
N ILE A 86 6.74 -6.78 -9.51
CA ILE A 86 5.81 -5.67 -9.77
C ILE A 86 4.89 -5.46 -8.57
N GLU A 87 4.26 -6.50 -8.03
CA GLU A 87 3.40 -6.44 -6.85
C GLU A 87 4.11 -5.86 -5.64
N HIS A 88 5.29 -6.39 -5.28
CA HIS A 88 6.05 -5.88 -4.14
C HIS A 88 6.54 -4.44 -4.37
N SER A 89 6.80 -4.04 -5.61
CA SER A 89 7.13 -2.67 -5.98
C SER A 89 5.91 -1.75 -5.87
N ALA A 90 4.74 -2.24 -6.25
CA ALA A 90 3.50 -1.48 -6.17
C ALA A 90 3.09 -1.13 -4.73
N ILE A 91 3.53 -1.90 -3.72
CA ILE A 91 3.33 -1.54 -2.30
C ILE A 91 4.05 -0.23 -1.97
N PHE A 92 5.30 -0.05 -2.39
CA PHE A 92 6.04 1.20 -2.20
C PHE A 92 5.32 2.37 -2.86
N LEU A 93 4.82 2.15 -4.09
CA LEU A 93 4.11 3.18 -4.86
C LEU A 93 2.77 3.53 -4.20
N LEU A 94 2.02 2.55 -3.68
CA LEU A 94 0.77 2.84 -2.98
C LEU A 94 1.00 3.62 -1.70
N ILE A 95 2.04 3.29 -0.92
CA ILE A 95 2.37 4.07 0.29
C ILE A 95 2.66 5.51 -0.11
N ALA A 96 3.56 5.76 -1.07
CA ALA A 96 3.86 7.12 -1.53
C ALA A 96 2.63 7.81 -2.15
N GLY A 97 1.85 7.07 -2.92
CA GLY A 97 0.59 7.55 -3.50
C GLY A 97 -0.42 8.01 -2.45
N THR A 98 -0.51 7.30 -1.31
CA THR A 98 -1.40 7.66 -0.20
C THR A 98 -1.01 9.00 0.46
N TYR A 99 0.28 9.30 0.55
CA TYR A 99 0.77 10.59 1.07
C TYR A 99 0.48 11.75 0.12
N THR A 100 0.51 11.50 -1.19
CA THR A 100 0.53 12.55 -2.22
C THR A 100 -0.66 13.52 -2.13
N PRO A 101 -1.93 13.09 -1.96
CA PRO A 101 -3.05 14.02 -1.84
C PRO A 101 -2.98 14.91 -0.59
N PHE A 102 -2.47 14.39 0.54
CA PHE A 102 -2.29 15.19 1.76
C PHE A 102 -1.14 16.19 1.62
N THR A 103 -0.03 15.79 1.00
CA THR A 103 1.16 16.65 0.86
C THR A 103 0.97 17.76 -0.16
N LEU A 104 0.21 17.51 -1.21
CA LEU A 104 -0.15 18.50 -2.24
C LEU A 104 -1.45 19.26 -1.93
N GLY A 105 -2.28 18.75 -1.03
CA GLY A 105 -3.50 19.37 -0.52
C GLY A 105 -3.27 20.09 0.83
N VAL A 106 -3.87 19.58 1.90
CA VAL A 106 -3.91 20.23 3.22
C VAL A 106 -2.54 20.55 3.86
N LEU A 107 -1.48 19.79 3.55
CA LEU A 107 -0.14 20.00 4.12
C LEU A 107 0.77 20.91 3.29
N ARG A 108 0.23 21.62 2.27
CA ARG A 108 1.03 22.48 1.38
C ARG A 108 2.13 23.26 2.08
N GLY A 109 3.18 23.60 1.32
CA GLY A 109 4.33 24.34 1.79
C GLY A 109 5.49 23.42 2.20
N ALA A 110 6.35 23.88 3.09
CA ALA A 110 7.59 23.20 3.44
C ALA A 110 7.36 21.75 3.92
N TRP A 111 6.35 21.51 4.78
CA TRP A 111 6.01 20.18 5.27
C TRP A 111 5.53 19.25 4.15
N GLY A 112 4.66 19.73 3.27
CA GLY A 112 4.16 18.95 2.13
C GLY A 112 5.29 18.52 1.21
N TRP A 113 6.15 19.46 0.78
CA TRP A 113 7.26 19.15 -0.11
C TRP A 113 8.31 18.24 0.54
N THR A 114 8.61 18.44 1.84
CA THR A 114 9.55 17.58 2.57
C THR A 114 9.04 16.14 2.65
N LEU A 115 7.78 15.91 3.07
CA LEU A 115 7.20 14.58 3.15
C LEU A 115 7.08 13.93 1.76
N LEU A 116 6.63 14.69 0.75
CA LEU A 116 6.53 14.21 -0.62
C LEU A 116 7.89 13.73 -1.13
N GLY A 117 8.92 14.56 -0.96
CA GLY A 117 10.29 14.22 -1.36
C GLY A 117 10.82 12.99 -0.64
N LEU A 118 10.65 12.91 0.68
CA LEU A 118 11.10 11.77 1.48
C LEU A 118 10.39 10.47 1.08
N VAL A 119 9.06 10.47 1.04
CA VAL A 119 8.32 9.23 0.77
C VAL A 119 8.52 8.72 -0.65
N TRP A 120 8.57 9.61 -1.65
CA TRP A 120 8.83 9.21 -3.03
C TRP A 120 10.29 8.79 -3.26
N SER A 121 11.27 9.42 -2.61
CA SER A 121 12.65 8.97 -2.66
C SER A 121 12.80 7.55 -2.09
N LEU A 122 12.17 7.26 -0.96
CA LEU A 122 12.15 5.92 -0.37
C LEU A 122 11.40 4.93 -1.27
N ALA A 123 10.29 5.33 -1.89
CA ALA A 123 9.55 4.48 -2.81
C ALA A 123 10.38 4.10 -4.04
N VAL A 124 11.03 5.09 -4.68
CA VAL A 124 11.90 4.85 -5.83
C VAL A 124 13.07 3.95 -5.45
N ALA A 125 13.73 4.22 -4.33
CA ALA A 125 14.82 3.36 -3.84
C ALA A 125 14.33 1.93 -3.58
N GLY A 126 13.17 1.76 -2.94
CA GLY A 126 12.56 0.45 -2.69
C GLY A 126 12.24 -0.32 -3.98
N VAL A 127 11.63 0.35 -4.95
CA VAL A 127 11.34 -0.21 -6.28
C VAL A 127 12.63 -0.64 -6.99
N MET A 128 13.64 0.22 -7.02
CA MET A 128 14.94 -0.10 -7.63
C MET A 128 15.62 -1.29 -6.96
N LEU A 129 15.65 -1.34 -5.64
CA LEU A 129 16.23 -2.47 -4.90
C LEU A 129 15.48 -3.77 -5.15
N LYS A 130 14.14 -3.74 -5.31
CA LYS A 130 13.34 -4.91 -5.69
C LYS A 130 13.63 -5.33 -7.12
N ALA A 131 13.65 -4.42 -8.07
CA ALA A 131 13.92 -4.71 -9.49
C ALA A 131 15.33 -5.29 -9.68
N LEU A 132 16.32 -4.80 -8.93
CA LEU A 132 17.70 -5.29 -8.96
C LEU A 132 17.93 -6.55 -8.11
N ASN A 133 16.88 -7.13 -7.53
CA ASN A 133 16.94 -8.29 -6.61
C ASN A 133 17.89 -8.08 -5.41
N ARG A 134 18.10 -6.84 -5.00
CA ARG A 134 18.94 -6.46 -3.86
C ARG A 134 18.18 -6.47 -2.53
N MET A 135 16.85 -6.64 -2.58
CA MET A 135 15.97 -6.71 -1.41
C MET A 135 15.24 -8.06 -1.39
N ALA A 136 16.02 -9.15 -1.40
CA ALA A 136 15.46 -10.51 -1.41
C ALA A 136 14.86 -10.91 -0.04
N HIS A 137 15.35 -10.34 1.06
CA HIS A 137 14.90 -10.69 2.41
C HIS A 137 13.55 -10.02 2.72
N PRO A 138 12.49 -10.79 3.02
CA PRO A 138 11.15 -10.23 3.21
C PRO A 138 11.06 -9.26 4.41
N ILE A 139 11.80 -9.50 5.50
CA ILE A 139 11.80 -8.62 6.68
C ILE A 139 12.25 -7.21 6.30
N LEU A 140 13.30 -7.07 5.49
CA LEU A 140 13.84 -5.75 5.13
C LEU A 140 12.79 -4.92 4.36
N SER A 141 12.12 -5.53 3.37
CA SER A 141 11.08 -4.83 2.63
C SER A 141 9.87 -4.47 3.50
N THR A 142 9.44 -5.40 4.36
CA THR A 142 8.30 -5.17 5.26
C THR A 142 8.60 -4.08 6.30
N SER A 143 9.80 -4.07 6.86
CA SER A 143 10.23 -3.00 7.78
C SER A 143 10.26 -1.64 7.08
N LEU A 144 10.70 -1.59 5.83
CA LEU A 144 10.70 -0.35 5.05
C LEU A 144 9.28 0.12 4.71
N TYR A 145 8.35 -0.80 4.41
CA TYR A 145 6.93 -0.45 4.24
C TYR A 145 6.33 0.17 5.49
N LEU A 146 6.58 -0.44 6.68
CA LEU A 146 6.12 0.10 7.95
C LEU A 146 6.75 1.47 8.26
N LEU A 147 8.07 1.59 8.09
CA LEU A 147 8.77 2.87 8.28
C LEU A 147 8.15 3.97 7.41
N MET A 148 7.96 3.70 6.12
CA MET A 148 7.34 4.64 5.20
C MET A 148 5.89 4.96 5.60
N GLY A 149 5.10 3.95 5.99
CA GLY A 149 3.70 4.15 6.41
C GLY A 149 3.57 5.05 7.63
N TRP A 150 4.49 4.94 8.60
CA TRP A 150 4.50 5.73 9.83
C TRP A 150 5.32 7.03 9.73
N LEU A 151 5.90 7.34 8.56
CA LEU A 151 6.66 8.57 8.36
C LEU A 151 5.81 9.83 8.64
N ILE A 152 4.49 9.75 8.50
CA ILE A 152 3.54 10.84 8.79
C ILE A 152 3.65 11.38 10.22
N VAL A 153 4.14 10.57 11.16
CA VAL A 153 4.29 10.96 12.58
C VAL A 153 5.22 12.16 12.75
N ILE A 154 6.23 12.32 11.89
CA ILE A 154 7.11 13.52 11.94
C ILE A 154 6.35 14.82 11.63
N ALA A 155 5.22 14.74 10.94
CA ALA A 155 4.34 15.86 10.62
C ALA A 155 3.01 15.81 11.41
N ALA A 156 2.95 15.08 12.52
CA ALA A 156 1.72 14.92 13.30
C ALA A 156 1.12 16.26 13.75
N GLN A 157 1.98 17.20 14.18
CA GLN A 157 1.54 18.53 14.62
C GLN A 157 0.94 19.36 13.46
N PRO A 158 1.60 19.57 12.31
CA PRO A 158 0.99 20.29 11.20
C PRO A 158 -0.21 19.56 10.59
N LEU A 159 -0.26 18.23 10.64
CA LEU A 159 -1.39 17.44 10.19
C LEU A 159 -2.61 17.65 11.10
N SER A 160 -2.45 17.52 12.42
CA SER A 160 -3.54 17.70 13.39
C SER A 160 -4.07 19.14 13.47
N ALA A 161 -3.27 20.12 13.06
CA ALA A 161 -3.71 21.50 12.96
C ALA A 161 -4.63 21.77 11.74
N ARG A 162 -4.64 20.90 10.75
CA ARG A 162 -5.34 21.13 9.46
C ARG A 162 -6.40 20.06 9.14
N VAL A 163 -6.23 18.86 9.65
CA VAL A 163 -7.16 17.75 9.45
C VAL A 163 -8.00 17.55 10.72
N PRO A 164 -9.32 17.55 10.63
CA PRO A 164 -10.19 17.35 11.78
C PRO A 164 -10.01 15.94 12.37
N VAL A 165 -10.40 15.76 13.63
CA VAL A 165 -10.24 14.50 14.37
C VAL A 165 -10.82 13.30 13.61
N SER A 166 -11.97 13.48 12.95
CA SER A 166 -12.56 12.42 12.11
C SER A 166 -11.64 11.96 10.97
N GLY A 167 -10.94 12.89 10.31
CA GLY A 167 -9.96 12.57 9.28
C GLY A 167 -8.72 11.87 9.86
N LEU A 168 -8.23 12.32 11.01
CA LEU A 168 -7.13 11.67 11.73
C LEU A 168 -7.49 10.24 12.15
N LEU A 169 -8.73 10.01 12.60
CA LEU A 169 -9.18 8.66 12.95
C LEU A 169 -9.19 7.72 11.75
N TRP A 170 -9.59 8.18 10.55
CA TRP A 170 -9.47 7.39 9.32
C TRP A 170 -8.02 7.05 8.98
N LEU A 171 -7.10 8.01 9.10
CA LEU A 171 -5.67 7.79 8.85
C LEU A 171 -5.08 6.78 9.85
N ILE A 172 -5.39 6.92 11.14
CA ILE A 172 -4.92 6.01 12.20
C ILE A 172 -5.50 4.61 11.98
N ALA A 173 -6.80 4.49 11.70
CA ALA A 173 -7.44 3.20 11.44
C ALA A 173 -6.79 2.49 10.24
N GLY A 174 -6.50 3.21 9.16
CA GLY A 174 -5.79 2.68 8.00
C GLY A 174 -4.38 2.22 8.32
N GLY A 175 -3.60 3.04 9.02
CA GLY A 175 -2.25 2.69 9.47
C GLY A 175 -2.21 1.47 10.40
N LEU A 176 -3.18 1.38 11.34
CA LEU A 176 -3.32 0.23 12.23
C LEU A 176 -3.73 -1.03 11.45
N ALA A 177 -4.66 -0.93 10.49
CA ALA A 177 -5.04 -2.06 9.65
C ALA A 177 -3.81 -2.62 8.91
N TYR A 178 -3.03 -1.80 8.23
CA TYR A 178 -1.79 -2.25 7.58
C TYR A 178 -0.81 -2.87 8.56
N THR A 179 -0.60 -2.25 9.73
CA THR A 179 0.36 -2.73 10.74
C THR A 179 -0.06 -4.09 11.30
N LEU A 180 -1.34 -4.27 11.65
CA LEU A 180 -1.87 -5.55 12.12
C LEU A 180 -1.80 -6.62 11.02
N GLY A 181 -2.08 -6.23 9.78
CA GLY A 181 -1.97 -7.13 8.62
C GLY A 181 -0.55 -7.70 8.44
N VAL A 182 0.50 -6.92 8.74
CA VAL A 182 1.89 -7.39 8.64
C VAL A 182 2.15 -8.63 9.50
N ILE A 183 1.42 -8.82 10.61
CA ILE A 183 1.53 -10.03 11.44
C ILE A 183 1.19 -11.27 10.62
N PHE A 184 0.09 -11.21 9.85
CA PHE A 184 -0.37 -12.32 9.00
C PHE A 184 0.54 -12.52 7.79
N PHE A 185 1.10 -11.43 7.23
CA PHE A 185 2.11 -11.51 6.19
C PHE A 185 3.40 -12.18 6.69
N ALA A 186 3.86 -11.85 7.89
CA ALA A 186 5.05 -12.46 8.49
C ALA A 186 4.84 -13.94 8.83
N LEU A 187 3.60 -14.34 9.13
CA LEU A 187 3.21 -15.70 9.48
C LEU A 187 2.64 -16.51 8.31
N ASP A 188 2.62 -15.98 7.09
CA ASP A 188 1.98 -16.60 5.92
C ASP A 188 2.52 -18.01 5.61
N SER A 189 3.81 -18.24 5.88
CA SER A 189 4.44 -19.55 5.73
C SER A 189 4.04 -20.57 6.80
N ARG A 190 3.41 -20.13 7.89
CA ARG A 190 2.97 -20.97 9.02
C ARG A 190 1.45 -21.08 9.08
N LEU A 191 0.73 -20.02 8.72
CA LEU A 191 -0.73 -19.95 8.77
C LEU A 191 -1.32 -20.24 7.39
N ARG A 192 -2.21 -21.23 7.32
CA ARG A 192 -3.02 -21.47 6.14
C ARG A 192 -3.94 -20.27 5.92
N TYR A 193 -4.01 -19.75 4.68
CA TYR A 193 -4.69 -18.51 4.32
C TYR A 193 -4.16 -17.24 5.04
N GLY A 194 -2.97 -17.27 5.65
CA GLY A 194 -2.37 -16.10 6.29
C GLY A 194 -2.20 -14.93 5.32
N HIS A 195 -1.77 -15.21 4.09
CA HIS A 195 -1.62 -14.21 3.04
C HIS A 195 -2.98 -13.62 2.58
N PHE A 196 -4.03 -14.44 2.50
CA PHE A 196 -5.39 -13.96 2.25
C PHE A 196 -5.88 -12.99 3.34
N ILE A 197 -5.64 -13.31 4.61
CA ILE A 197 -5.98 -12.42 5.73
C ILE A 197 -5.19 -11.10 5.61
N TRP A 198 -3.90 -11.17 5.27
CA TRP A 198 -3.11 -9.99 4.96
C TRP A 198 -3.76 -9.11 3.88
N HIS A 199 -4.26 -9.70 2.78
CA HIS A 199 -4.97 -8.98 1.74
C HIS A 199 -6.22 -8.25 2.26
N LEU A 200 -7.00 -8.88 3.16
CA LEU A 200 -8.16 -8.23 3.77
C LEU A 200 -7.76 -7.00 4.60
N PHE A 201 -6.66 -7.08 5.35
CA PHE A 201 -6.12 -5.94 6.09
C PHE A 201 -5.61 -4.84 5.17
N VAL A 202 -4.97 -5.19 4.04
CA VAL A 202 -4.57 -4.21 3.01
C VAL A 202 -5.79 -3.49 2.46
N MET A 203 -6.86 -4.22 2.12
CA MET A 203 -8.10 -3.64 1.62
C MET A 203 -8.76 -2.72 2.66
N ALA A 204 -8.81 -3.13 3.93
CA ALA A 204 -9.33 -2.31 5.02
C ALA A 204 -8.52 -1.02 5.18
N GLY A 205 -7.19 -1.13 5.19
CA GLY A 205 -6.28 0.03 5.26
C GLY A 205 -6.46 0.99 4.09
N THR A 206 -6.50 0.46 2.86
CA THR A 206 -6.73 1.27 1.65
C THR A 206 -8.11 1.95 1.69
N THR A 207 -9.15 1.25 2.15
CA THR A 207 -10.50 1.81 2.28
C THR A 207 -10.53 2.97 3.28
N CYS A 208 -9.89 2.80 4.44
CA CYS A 208 -9.78 3.88 5.43
C CYS A 208 -9.06 5.11 4.84
N HIS A 209 -7.94 4.90 4.16
CA HIS A 209 -7.19 5.98 3.53
C HIS A 209 -7.95 6.60 2.35
N TYR A 210 -8.71 5.82 1.58
CA TYR A 210 -9.57 6.34 0.53
C TYR A 210 -10.59 7.36 1.08
N PHE A 211 -11.27 7.03 2.18
CA PHE A 211 -12.21 7.96 2.82
C PHE A 211 -11.50 9.15 3.47
N ALA A 212 -10.31 8.94 4.03
CA ALA A 212 -9.50 10.04 4.53
C ALA A 212 -9.14 11.03 3.41
N VAL A 213 -8.73 10.53 2.24
CA VAL A 213 -8.43 11.37 1.07
C VAL A 213 -9.69 12.05 0.54
N LEU A 214 -10.77 11.27 0.35
CA LEU A 214 -12.02 11.75 -0.23
C LEU A 214 -12.62 12.95 0.53
N TRP A 215 -12.51 12.95 1.84
CA TRP A 215 -13.23 13.93 2.68
C TRP A 215 -12.33 14.96 3.36
N TYR A 216 -11.01 14.72 3.49
CA TYR A 216 -10.16 15.50 4.38
C TYR A 216 -8.80 15.92 3.81
N ALA A 217 -8.46 15.61 2.56
CA ALA A 217 -7.14 15.90 2.00
C ALA A 217 -7.11 17.13 1.07
N ALA A 218 -8.29 17.72 0.74
CA ALA A 218 -8.41 18.91 -0.12
C ALA A 218 -7.95 20.19 0.58
#